data_ac1a4b200670ae9652e14b4165b03f3e
#
_entry.id   ac1a4b200670ae9652e14b4165b03f3e
#
_cell.length_a   1.000
_cell.length_b   1.000
_cell.length_c   1.000
_cell.angle_alpha   90.00
_cell.angle_beta   90.00
_cell.angle_gamma   90.00
#
_symmetry.space_group_name_H-M   'P 1'
#
loop_
_entity.id
_entity.type
_entity.pdbx_description
1 polymer ?
#
loop_
_entity_poly.entity_id
_entity_poly.type
_entity_poly.pdbx_seq_one_letter_code
_entity_poly.pdbx_strand_id
1 'polypeptide(L)' 'MSGKPTNPKLYARAKAIVKARVKKWPSAYASGQLVRLYKKMGGKYRSA' A
#
# COMPACT_ATOMS: atom_id res chain seq x y z
N MET A 1 14.41 -2.24 4.43
CA MET A 1 13.58 -2.87 4.42
C MET A 1 12.83 -2.91 3.40
N SER A 2 12.20 -3.49 3.17
CA SER A 2 11.37 -3.58 2.58
C SER A 2 11.16 -4.43 1.56
N GLY A 3 10.19 -5.06 1.51
CA GLY A 3 9.74 -5.89 0.50
C GLY A 3 9.13 -5.08 -0.61
N LYS A 4 9.25 -5.57 -1.81
CA LYS A 4 8.57 -4.94 -2.94
C LYS A 4 7.26 -5.69 -3.18
N PRO A 5 6.17 -4.99 -3.51
CA PRO A 5 4.93 -5.67 -3.80
C PRO A 5 5.08 -6.54 -5.04
N THR A 6 4.57 -7.77 -4.95
CA THR A 6 4.64 -8.70 -6.07
C THR A 6 3.59 -8.40 -7.13
N ASN A 7 2.58 -7.62 -6.77
CA ASN A 7 1.53 -7.23 -7.70
C ASN A 7 1.44 -5.71 -7.77
N PRO A 8 2.18 -5.08 -8.67
CA PRO A 8 2.21 -3.62 -8.75
C PRO A 8 0.86 -3.01 -9.11
N LYS A 9 0.04 -3.71 -9.88
CA LYS A 9 -1.29 -3.20 -10.21
C LYS A 9 -2.18 -3.14 -8.98
N LEU A 10 -2.14 -4.18 -8.17
CA LEU A 10 -2.92 -4.22 -6.94
C LEU A 10 -2.42 -3.18 -5.96
N TYR A 11 -1.11 -3.04 -5.88
CA TYR A 11 -0.50 -2.04 -5.01
C TYR A 11 -0.93 -0.62 -5.40
N ALA A 12 -0.93 -0.34 -6.68
CA ALA A 12 -1.36 0.97 -7.18
C ALA A 12 -2.83 1.23 -6.84
N ARG A 13 -3.65 0.20 -6.90
CA ARG A 13 -5.07 0.33 -6.55
C ARG A 13 -5.22 0.63 -5.06
N ALA A 14 -4.49 -0.09 -4.22
CA ALA A 14 -4.52 0.15 -2.78
C ALA A 14 -4.05 1.56 -2.46
N LYS A 15 -2.99 2.00 -3.14
CA LYS A 15 -2.47 3.34 -2.96
C LYS A 15 -3.52 4.40 -3.31
N ALA A 16 -4.24 4.20 -4.39
CA ALA A 16 -5.27 5.14 -4.80
C ALA A 16 -6.40 5.22 -3.75
N ILE A 17 -6.76 4.08 -3.18
CA ILE A 17 -7.80 4.04 -2.15
C ILE A 17 -7.35 4.80 -0.91
N VAL A 18 -6.14 4.54 -0.45
CA VAL A 18 -5.60 5.21 0.74
C VAL A 18 -5.46 6.70 0.48
N LYS A 19 -4.98 7.06 -0.69
CA LYS A 19 -4.81 8.47 -1.05
C LYS A 19 -6.14 9.21 -1.03
N ALA A 20 -7.21 8.55 -1.41
CA ALA A 20 -8.53 9.16 -1.39
C ALA A 20 -9.04 9.36 0.04
N ARG A 21 -8.60 8.50 0.97
CA ARG A 21 -9.03 8.61 2.37
C ARG A 21 -8.22 9.63 3.16
N VAL A 22 -6.95 9.77 2.82
CA VAL A 22 -6.04 10.65 3.55
C VAL A 22 -5.95 11.98 2.82
N LYS A 23 -6.35 13.04 3.49
CA LYS A 23 -6.35 14.37 2.87
C LYS A 23 -4.96 14.90 2.63
N LYS A 24 -4.01 14.59 3.50
CA LYS A 24 -2.63 15.01 3.31
C LYS A 24 -1.79 13.82 2.90
N TRP A 25 -1.27 13.87 1.72
CA TRP A 25 -0.42 12.84 1.18
C TRP A 25 0.90 13.45 0.74
N PRO A 26 2.04 12.83 1.01
CA PRO A 26 2.17 11.59 1.78
C PRO A 26 2.19 11.84 3.28
N SER A 27 1.91 10.81 4.06
CA SER A 27 2.05 10.89 5.49
C SER A 27 2.50 9.53 6.02
N ALA A 28 3.19 9.54 7.15
CA ALA A 28 3.65 8.29 7.75
C ALA A 28 2.47 7.39 8.11
N TYR A 29 1.37 7.99 8.46
CA TYR A 29 0.15 7.28 8.79
C TYR A 29 -0.41 6.55 7.58
N ALA A 30 -0.39 7.21 6.43
CA ALA A 30 -0.90 6.62 5.21
C ALA A 30 -0.06 5.43 4.76
N SER A 31 1.24 5.46 5.00
CA SER A 31 2.11 4.35 4.64
C SER A 31 1.69 3.07 5.34
N GLY A 32 1.39 3.16 6.63
CA GLY A 32 0.94 1.99 7.38
C GLY A 32 -0.39 1.47 6.89
N GLN A 33 -1.31 2.36 6.57
CA GLN A 33 -2.61 1.95 6.05
C GLN A 33 -2.49 1.30 4.68
N LEU A 34 -1.59 1.81 3.85
CA LEU A 34 -1.39 1.26 2.52
C LEU A 34 -0.92 -0.19 2.58
N VAL A 35 0.05 -0.46 3.44
CA VAL A 35 0.56 -1.83 3.59
C VAL A 35 -0.55 -2.76 4.05
N ARG A 36 -1.32 -2.35 5.04
CA ARG A 36 -2.41 -3.17 5.55
C ARG A 36 -3.47 -3.43 4.48
N LEU A 37 -3.86 -2.39 3.78
CA LEU A 37 -4.88 -2.53 2.75
C LEU A 37 -4.41 -3.43 1.63
N TYR A 38 -3.16 -3.26 1.20
CA TYR A 38 -2.61 -4.09 0.15
C TYR A 38 -2.66 -5.57 0.54
N LYS A 39 -2.25 -5.89 1.76
CA LYS A 39 -2.28 -7.27 2.24
C LYS A 39 -3.71 -7.79 2.35
N LYS A 40 -4.62 -6.94 2.80
CA LYS A 40 -6.02 -7.32 2.93
C LYS A 40 -6.65 -7.63 1.57
N MET A 41 -6.20 -6.96 0.54
CA MET A 41 -6.69 -7.19 -0.82
C MET A 41 -6.07 -8.42 -1.48
N GLY A 42 -5.22 -9.12 -0.76
CA GLY A 42 -4.58 -10.31 -1.28
C GLY A 42 -3.20 -10.07 -1.84
N GLY A 43 -2.67 -8.88 -1.63
CA GLY A 43 -1.33 -8.55 -2.10
C GLY A 43 -0.25 -9.20 -1.25
N LYS A 44 0.87 -9.45 -1.87
CA LYS A 44 2.01 -10.04 -1.18
C LYS A 44 3.26 -9.21 -1.43
N TYR A 45 4.20 -9.34 -0.52
CA TYR A 45 5.47 -8.66 -0.63
C TYR A 45 6.57 -9.68 -0.82
N ARG A 46 7.50 -9.33 -1.66
CA ARG A 46 8.65 -10.18 -1.91
C ARG A 46 9.77 -9.78 -0.97
N SER A 47 10.29 -10.75 -0.23
CA SER A 47 11.45 -10.48 0.61
C SER A 47 12.66 -10.27 -0.27
N ALA A 48 13.34 -9.22 0.02
CA ALA A 48 14.54 -8.93 -0.75
C ALA A 48 15.72 -9.68 -0.17
#